data_15556f03b1d67cdc1ee1fa7b5ce0fa09
#
_entry.id   15556f03b1d67cdc1ee1fa7b5ce0fa09
#
_cell.length_a   1.000
_cell.length_b   1.000
_cell.length_c   1.000
_cell.angle_alpha   90.00
_cell.angle_beta   90.00
_cell.angle_gamma   90.00
#
_symmetry.space_group_name_H-M   'P 1'
#
loop_
_entity.id
_entity.type
_entity.pdbx_description
1 polymer ?
#
loop_
_entity_poly.entity_id
_entity_poly.type
_entity_poly.pdbx_seq_one_letter_code
_entity_poly.pdbx_strand_id
1 'polypeptide(L)'
;MSGRCANYYALQDICLSDTKKVAYVPVYTCETVLSPFLKAGYELLFYDVSRDLTPIFDERVLDRISVVNLCGYYGFCSYDREFIRKCSERGIIIVEDTTHSIFSADGVDPHCDYVVGSMRKWIGVPAGGFAIKRKGGFSLPVLPPDETHLSMRSMSMRGKQQLLQAGTPDPQAMQKFNDTFWDAEMMLRRIFDSYGSDRDSEYIIRHYDFEQLKQRRRANYQYLLEHMPEHPQITV
;
A
#
# COMPACT_ATOMS: atom_id res chain seq x y z
N MET A 1 3.85 3.85 10.01
CA MET A 1 4.64 2.60 10.16
C MET A 1 4.48 1.67 8.95
N SER A 2 3.30 1.17 8.66
CA SER A 2 3.02 0.35 7.47
C SER A 2 1.93 0.99 6.62
N GLY A 3 1.70 0.48 5.39
CA GLY A 3 0.56 0.93 4.57
C GLY A 3 -0.78 0.74 5.28
N ARG A 4 -0.93 -0.35 6.05
CA ARG A 4 -2.12 -0.58 6.89
C ARG A 4 -2.32 0.53 7.93
N CYS A 5 -1.25 0.95 8.62
CA CYS A 5 -1.31 2.05 9.59
C CYS A 5 -1.65 3.38 8.91
N ALA A 6 -1.05 3.64 7.74
CA ALA A 6 -1.32 4.85 6.96
C ALA A 6 -2.78 4.91 6.46
N ASN A 7 -3.30 3.78 5.97
CA ASN A 7 -4.70 3.69 5.55
C ASN A 7 -5.65 3.90 6.75
N TYR A 8 -5.35 3.27 7.89
CA TYR A 8 -6.15 3.46 9.10
C TYR A 8 -6.13 4.91 9.58
N TYR A 9 -4.97 5.58 9.54
CA TYR A 9 -4.82 6.99 9.88
C TYR A 9 -5.68 7.89 8.97
N ALA A 10 -5.66 7.66 7.66
CA ALA A 10 -6.53 8.38 6.73
C ALA A 10 -8.01 8.14 7.04
N LEU A 11 -8.41 6.90 7.31
CA LEU A 11 -9.78 6.55 7.64
C LEU A 11 -10.25 7.16 8.97
N GLN A 12 -9.38 7.27 9.98
CA GLN A 12 -9.71 7.98 11.21
C GLN A 12 -10.03 9.46 10.97
N ASP A 13 -9.26 10.12 10.09
CA ASP A 13 -9.52 11.51 9.71
C ASP A 13 -10.84 11.64 8.93
N ILE A 14 -11.13 10.72 8.01
CA ILE A 14 -12.38 10.65 7.26
C ILE A 14 -13.58 10.45 8.20
N CYS A 15 -13.45 9.58 9.19
CA CYS A 15 -14.49 9.27 10.18
C CYS A 15 -14.94 10.48 11.02
N LEU A 16 -14.18 11.58 11.05
CA LEU A 16 -14.59 12.80 11.75
C LEU A 16 -15.81 13.46 11.10
N SER A 17 -16.03 13.22 9.82
CA SER A 17 -17.14 13.80 9.05
C SER A 17 -18.01 12.75 8.35
N ASP A 18 -17.51 11.57 8.08
CA ASP A 18 -18.27 10.50 7.43
C ASP A 18 -19.14 9.73 8.44
N THR A 19 -20.44 9.94 8.37
CA THR A 19 -21.44 9.26 9.22
C THR A 19 -22.07 8.05 8.54
N LYS A 20 -21.99 7.93 7.21
CA LYS A 20 -22.59 6.82 6.45
C LYS A 20 -21.78 5.52 6.60
N LYS A 21 -20.47 5.62 6.57
CA LYS A 21 -19.50 4.52 6.77
C LYS A 21 -19.75 3.29 5.90
N VAL A 22 -19.95 3.49 4.61
CA VAL A 22 -20.02 2.44 3.60
C VAL A 22 -18.91 2.65 2.59
N ALA A 23 -17.97 1.71 2.51
CA ALA A 23 -16.82 1.77 1.62
C ALA A 23 -16.95 0.81 0.44
N TYR A 24 -16.62 1.27 -0.76
CA TYR A 24 -16.54 0.46 -1.97
C TYR A 24 -15.08 0.12 -2.26
N VAL A 25 -14.75 -1.15 -2.13
CA VAL A 25 -13.36 -1.65 -2.10
C VAL A 25 -13.17 -2.78 -3.11
N PRO A 26 -11.94 -3.02 -3.62
CA PRO A 26 -11.73 -4.13 -4.54
C PRO A 26 -11.86 -5.49 -3.86
N VAL A 27 -12.48 -6.46 -4.54
CA VAL A 27 -12.50 -7.86 -4.09
C VAL A 27 -11.10 -8.49 -4.22
N TYR A 28 -10.36 -8.13 -5.25
CA TYR A 28 -8.98 -8.57 -5.46
C TYR A 28 -8.00 -7.66 -4.70
N THR A 29 -7.86 -7.92 -3.41
CA THR A 29 -6.95 -7.18 -2.55
C THR A 29 -6.48 -8.02 -1.36
N CYS A 30 -5.47 -7.55 -0.65
CA CYS A 30 -5.02 -8.22 0.56
C CYS A 30 -5.80 -7.72 1.80
N GLU A 31 -5.87 -8.57 2.82
CA GLU A 31 -6.50 -8.26 4.11
C GLU A 31 -5.96 -6.96 4.74
N THR A 32 -4.71 -6.58 4.44
CA THR A 32 -4.10 -5.36 4.95
C THR A 32 -4.75 -4.08 4.45
N VAL A 33 -5.48 -4.13 3.33
CA VAL A 33 -6.26 -3.01 2.80
C VAL A 33 -7.64 -2.96 3.45
N LEU A 34 -8.28 -4.13 3.66
CA LEU A 34 -9.65 -4.23 4.18
C LEU A 34 -9.72 -4.00 5.69
N SER A 35 -8.75 -4.54 6.45
CA SER A 35 -8.78 -4.48 7.92
C SER A 35 -8.83 -3.07 8.51
N PRO A 36 -8.20 -2.02 7.94
CA PRO A 36 -8.38 -0.64 8.38
C PRO A 36 -9.82 -0.14 8.26
N PHE A 37 -10.51 -0.45 7.17
CA PHE A 37 -11.92 -0.07 6.97
C PHE A 37 -12.81 -0.75 8.02
N LEU A 38 -12.63 -2.06 8.22
CA LEU A 38 -13.40 -2.81 9.23
C LEU A 38 -13.14 -2.25 10.64
N LYS A 39 -11.88 -1.96 11.00
CA LYS A 39 -11.52 -1.36 12.29
C LYS A 39 -12.12 0.04 12.47
N ALA A 40 -12.25 0.81 11.40
CA ALA A 40 -12.88 2.13 11.40
C ALA A 40 -14.42 2.07 11.40
N GLY A 41 -15.01 0.87 11.36
CA GLY A 41 -16.46 0.64 11.44
C GLY A 41 -17.19 0.79 10.11
N TYR A 42 -16.52 0.59 8.97
CA TYR A 42 -17.15 0.62 7.65
C TYR A 42 -17.82 -0.71 7.32
N GLU A 43 -19.01 -0.63 6.73
CA GLU A 43 -19.58 -1.68 5.89
C GLU A 43 -18.81 -1.72 4.57
N LEU A 44 -18.48 -2.92 4.07
CA LEU A 44 -17.76 -3.08 2.80
C LEU A 44 -18.68 -3.57 1.70
N LEU A 45 -18.73 -2.82 0.62
CA LEU A 45 -19.22 -3.25 -0.67
C LEU A 45 -18.02 -3.52 -1.58
N PHE A 46 -18.11 -4.53 -2.43
CA PHE A 46 -16.98 -4.95 -3.25
C PHE A 46 -17.23 -4.68 -4.73
N TYR A 47 -16.20 -4.19 -5.42
CA TYR A 47 -16.13 -4.18 -6.87
C TYR A 47 -15.19 -5.28 -7.37
N ASP A 48 -15.48 -5.78 -8.55
CA ASP A 48 -14.68 -6.81 -9.19
C ASP A 48 -13.51 -6.20 -9.98
N VAL A 49 -12.55 -7.05 -10.33
CA VAL A 49 -11.37 -6.68 -11.13
C VAL A 49 -11.22 -7.70 -12.24
N SER A 50 -11.11 -7.22 -13.48
CA SER A 50 -10.93 -8.05 -14.66
C SER A 50 -9.55 -8.72 -14.72
N ARG A 51 -9.32 -9.63 -15.67
CA ARG A 51 -8.04 -10.33 -15.83
C ARG A 51 -6.87 -9.40 -16.18
N ASP A 52 -7.14 -8.29 -16.85
CA ASP A 52 -6.18 -7.23 -17.17
C ASP A 52 -6.04 -6.18 -16.07
N LEU A 53 -6.52 -6.50 -14.86
CA LEU A 53 -6.42 -5.68 -13.65
C LEU A 53 -7.21 -4.36 -13.71
N THR A 54 -8.20 -4.27 -14.60
CA THR A 54 -9.10 -3.12 -14.67
C THR A 54 -10.25 -3.28 -13.69
N PRO A 55 -10.50 -2.31 -12.81
CA PRO A 55 -11.66 -2.30 -11.92
C PRO A 55 -12.98 -2.29 -12.68
N ILE A 56 -13.95 -3.08 -12.24
CA ILE A 56 -15.30 -3.17 -12.78
C ILE A 56 -16.25 -2.53 -11.78
N PHE A 57 -16.59 -1.26 -12.00
CA PHE A 57 -17.46 -0.50 -11.10
C PHE A 57 -18.93 -0.65 -11.47
N ASP A 58 -19.79 -0.70 -10.46
CA ASP A 58 -21.25 -0.66 -10.58
C ASP A 58 -21.77 0.69 -10.10
N GLU A 59 -22.30 1.50 -11.02
CA GLU A 59 -22.83 2.84 -10.69
C GLU A 59 -24.03 2.82 -9.74
N ARG A 60 -24.72 1.69 -9.61
CA ARG A 60 -25.87 1.54 -8.71
C ARG A 60 -25.49 1.66 -7.23
N VAL A 61 -24.20 1.55 -6.90
CA VAL A 61 -23.72 1.72 -5.51
C VAL A 61 -23.51 3.18 -5.11
N LEU A 62 -23.48 4.12 -6.07
CA LEU A 62 -23.07 5.51 -5.83
C LEU A 62 -23.92 6.22 -4.73
N ASP A 63 -25.21 5.90 -4.62
CA ASP A 63 -26.06 6.48 -3.58
C ASP A 63 -25.88 5.81 -2.19
N ARG A 64 -25.24 4.65 -2.17
CA ARG A 64 -25.05 3.83 -0.96
C ARG A 64 -23.71 4.06 -0.30
N ILE A 65 -22.66 4.38 -1.04
CA ILE A 65 -21.29 4.50 -0.55
C ILE A 65 -20.95 5.92 -0.07
N SER A 66 -20.02 6.04 0.84
CA SER A 66 -19.41 7.30 1.27
C SER A 66 -17.91 7.38 0.94
N VAL A 67 -17.27 6.23 0.77
CA VAL A 67 -15.86 6.13 0.43
C VAL A 67 -15.67 5.12 -0.71
N VAL A 68 -14.79 5.42 -1.66
CA VAL A 68 -14.26 4.47 -2.62
C VAL A 68 -12.75 4.31 -2.42
N ASN A 69 -12.27 3.07 -2.35
CA ASN A 69 -10.84 2.76 -2.32
C ASN A 69 -10.39 2.28 -3.69
N LEU A 70 -9.45 2.98 -4.29
CA LEU A 70 -8.81 2.64 -5.56
C LEU A 70 -7.48 1.94 -5.30
N CYS A 71 -7.11 0.98 -6.13
CA CYS A 71 -5.85 0.26 -6.03
C CYS A 71 -5.15 0.20 -7.40
N GLY A 72 -3.96 0.81 -7.50
CA GLY A 72 -3.14 0.77 -8.71
C GLY A 72 -2.35 -0.53 -8.80
N TYR A 73 -2.94 -1.58 -9.37
CA TYR A 73 -2.33 -2.91 -9.44
C TYR A 73 -1.03 -2.91 -10.23
N TYR A 74 0.06 -3.32 -9.59
CA TYR A 74 1.40 -3.48 -10.18
C TYR A 74 1.93 -2.26 -10.94
N GLY A 75 1.33 -1.08 -10.70
CA GLY A 75 1.67 0.17 -11.36
C GLY A 75 0.72 0.58 -12.48
N PHE A 76 -0.28 -0.23 -12.79
CA PHE A 76 -1.34 0.11 -13.74
C PHE A 76 -2.49 0.80 -13.03
N CYS A 77 -2.81 2.03 -13.44
CA CYS A 77 -3.91 2.83 -12.89
C CYS A 77 -5.08 2.87 -13.90
N SER A 78 -5.56 1.68 -14.30
CA SER A 78 -6.59 1.46 -15.32
C SER A 78 -8.00 1.76 -14.78
N TYR A 79 -8.17 2.86 -14.05
CA TYR A 79 -9.49 3.21 -13.49
C TYR A 79 -10.41 3.80 -14.55
N ASP A 80 -11.70 3.53 -14.43
CA ASP A 80 -12.74 4.31 -15.10
C ASP A 80 -12.78 5.73 -14.48
N ARG A 81 -12.16 6.68 -15.17
CA ARG A 81 -12.06 8.08 -14.72
C ARG A 81 -13.41 8.78 -14.65
N GLU A 82 -14.37 8.34 -15.47
CA GLU A 82 -15.73 8.87 -15.43
C GLU A 82 -16.46 8.44 -14.17
N PHE A 83 -16.31 7.18 -13.72
CA PHE A 83 -16.84 6.73 -12.44
C PHE A 83 -16.25 7.52 -11.27
N ILE A 84 -14.93 7.76 -11.29
CA ILE A 84 -14.24 8.52 -10.24
C ILE A 84 -14.74 9.96 -10.19
N ARG A 85 -14.92 10.60 -11.35
CA ARG A 85 -15.50 11.93 -11.45
C ARG A 85 -16.91 11.98 -10.84
N LYS A 86 -17.77 10.99 -11.15
CA LYS A 86 -19.12 10.86 -10.57
C LYS A 86 -19.07 10.68 -9.05
N CYS A 87 -18.11 9.93 -8.52
CA CYS A 87 -17.90 9.83 -7.08
C CYS A 87 -17.60 11.20 -6.46
N SER A 88 -16.65 11.93 -7.04
CA SER A 88 -16.27 13.26 -6.55
C SER A 88 -17.44 14.26 -6.58
N GLU A 89 -18.21 14.29 -7.67
CA GLU A 89 -19.38 15.17 -7.81
C GLU A 89 -20.50 14.89 -6.79
N ARG A 90 -20.57 13.65 -6.29
CA ARG A 90 -21.52 13.23 -5.25
C ARG A 90 -20.97 13.37 -3.83
N GLY A 91 -19.75 13.89 -3.68
CA GLY A 91 -19.09 14.03 -2.39
C GLY A 91 -18.65 12.70 -1.77
N ILE A 92 -18.52 11.64 -2.58
CA ILE A 92 -17.95 10.38 -2.15
C ILE A 92 -16.43 10.57 -2.04
N ILE A 93 -15.88 10.24 -0.88
CA ILE A 93 -14.45 10.41 -0.60
C ILE A 93 -13.63 9.35 -1.35
N ILE A 94 -12.61 9.79 -2.05
CA ILE A 94 -11.75 8.92 -2.86
C ILE A 94 -10.42 8.71 -2.15
N VAL A 95 -10.15 7.46 -1.77
CA VAL A 95 -8.88 7.01 -1.18
C VAL A 95 -8.14 6.18 -2.21
N GLU A 96 -6.96 6.60 -2.63
CA GLU A 96 -6.14 5.86 -3.59
C GLU A 96 -4.96 5.19 -2.89
N ASP A 97 -4.93 3.85 -2.91
CA ASP A 97 -3.78 3.06 -2.46
C ASP A 97 -2.73 2.97 -3.58
N THR A 98 -1.69 3.76 -3.45
CA THR A 98 -0.57 3.83 -4.38
C THR A 98 0.60 2.93 -4.01
N THR A 99 0.40 1.94 -3.16
CA THR A 99 1.46 1.01 -2.72
C THR A 99 2.24 0.41 -3.90
N HIS A 100 1.57 0.10 -5.01
CA HIS A 100 2.19 -0.45 -6.20
C HIS A 100 2.38 0.56 -7.34
N SER A 101 1.79 1.76 -7.25
CA SER A 101 1.69 2.71 -8.35
C SER A 101 2.28 4.09 -8.08
N ILE A 102 2.91 4.34 -6.93
CA ILE A 102 3.42 5.67 -6.57
C ILE A 102 4.40 6.27 -7.59
N PHE A 103 5.08 5.43 -8.39
CA PHE A 103 5.99 5.85 -9.45
C PHE A 103 5.43 5.64 -10.86
N SER A 104 4.14 5.35 -10.98
CA SER A 104 3.49 5.17 -12.29
C SER A 104 3.36 6.49 -13.03
N ALA A 105 3.43 6.42 -14.37
CA ALA A 105 3.29 7.58 -15.24
C ALA A 105 1.89 8.20 -15.15
N ASP A 106 0.86 7.38 -14.91
CA ASP A 106 -0.53 7.82 -14.80
C ASP A 106 -0.80 8.64 -13.53
N GLY A 107 0.13 8.59 -12.57
CA GLY A 107 0.05 9.37 -11.34
C GLY A 107 -1.18 9.03 -10.47
N VAL A 108 -1.49 9.95 -9.57
CA VAL A 108 -2.66 9.90 -8.70
C VAL A 108 -3.84 10.58 -9.40
N ASP A 109 -5.05 10.01 -9.28
CA ASP A 109 -6.25 10.63 -9.87
C ASP A 109 -6.44 12.06 -9.33
N PRO A 110 -6.75 13.05 -10.20
CA PRO A 110 -6.92 14.44 -9.77
C PRO A 110 -8.07 14.65 -8.77
N HIS A 111 -9.08 13.77 -8.75
CA HIS A 111 -10.21 13.83 -7.82
C HIS A 111 -9.94 13.10 -6.50
N CYS A 112 -8.79 12.43 -6.36
CA CYS A 112 -8.43 11.74 -5.14
C CYS A 112 -8.34 12.70 -3.95
N ASP A 113 -8.97 12.35 -2.82
CA ASP A 113 -8.94 13.14 -1.58
C ASP A 113 -7.79 12.72 -0.67
N TYR A 114 -7.54 11.41 -0.60
CA TYR A 114 -6.48 10.81 0.22
C TYR A 114 -5.65 9.84 -0.61
N VAL A 115 -4.33 9.96 -0.50
CA VAL A 115 -3.37 9.01 -1.06
C VAL A 115 -2.74 8.25 0.09
N VAL A 116 -2.78 6.93 0.03
CA VAL A 116 -2.13 6.06 1.02
C VAL A 116 -1.19 5.09 0.33
N GLY A 117 -0.24 4.54 1.07
CA GLY A 117 0.65 3.55 0.47
C GLY A 117 1.79 3.10 1.38
N SER A 118 2.71 2.32 0.81
CA SER A 118 3.85 1.77 1.54
C SER A 118 5.12 1.73 0.70
N MET A 119 6.13 2.50 1.09
CA MET A 119 7.48 2.47 0.52
C MET A 119 8.19 1.14 0.75
N ARG A 120 7.74 0.33 1.71
CA ARG A 120 8.29 -1.01 2.00
C ARG A 120 8.20 -2.00 0.82
N LYS A 121 7.36 -1.71 -0.19
CA LYS A 121 7.30 -2.49 -1.44
C LYS A 121 8.37 -2.10 -2.45
N TRP A 122 9.01 -0.97 -2.23
CA TRP A 122 9.98 -0.39 -3.15
C TRP A 122 11.41 -0.45 -2.63
N ILE A 123 11.61 -0.21 -1.34
CA ILE A 123 12.91 -0.17 -0.67
C ILE A 123 12.88 -0.91 0.65
N GLY A 124 14.06 -1.33 1.12
CA GLY A 124 14.23 -2.03 2.38
C GLY A 124 14.26 -1.06 3.57
N VAL A 125 13.10 -0.77 4.14
CA VAL A 125 12.95 0.03 5.36
C VAL A 125 12.02 -0.66 6.37
N PRO A 126 12.26 -0.54 7.68
CA PRO A 126 11.39 -1.12 8.70
C PRO A 126 9.99 -0.48 8.70
N ALA A 127 9.91 0.84 8.55
CA ALA A 127 8.68 1.59 8.41
C ALA A 127 8.66 2.36 7.09
N GLY A 128 7.49 2.53 6.50
CA GLY A 128 7.38 3.19 5.18
C GLY A 128 5.96 3.41 4.73
N GLY A 129 4.98 3.29 5.65
CA GLY A 129 3.61 3.70 5.39
C GLY A 129 3.53 5.22 5.28
N PHE A 130 2.75 5.72 4.33
CA PHE A 130 2.48 7.15 4.16
C PHE A 130 1.01 7.39 3.87
N ALA A 131 0.51 8.54 4.34
CA ALA A 131 -0.80 9.06 4.03
C ALA A 131 -0.68 10.55 3.67
N ILE A 132 -1.36 10.97 2.62
CA ILE A 132 -1.41 12.34 2.14
C ILE A 132 -2.88 12.74 2.02
N LYS A 133 -3.28 13.84 2.65
CA LYS A 133 -4.56 14.49 2.45
C LYS A 133 -4.37 15.59 1.41
N ARG A 134 -5.10 15.52 0.31
CA ARG A 134 -4.90 16.44 -0.83
C ARG A 134 -5.34 17.86 -0.56
N LYS A 135 -6.33 18.05 0.31
CA LYS A 135 -6.84 19.38 0.71
C LYS A 135 -6.86 19.51 2.22
N GLY A 136 -6.26 20.57 2.73
CA GLY A 136 -6.13 20.80 4.16
C GLY A 136 -5.06 19.92 4.81
N GLY A 137 -5.14 19.77 6.13
CA GLY A 137 -4.26 18.92 6.93
C GLY A 137 -5.05 17.82 7.63
N PHE A 138 -4.35 16.84 8.18
CA PHE A 138 -4.94 15.85 9.08
C PHE A 138 -5.30 16.51 10.42
N SER A 139 -6.45 16.15 10.97
CA SER A 139 -6.96 16.71 12.23
C SER A 139 -6.46 15.94 13.46
N LEU A 140 -6.05 14.69 13.27
CA LEU A 140 -5.59 13.82 14.35
C LEU A 140 -4.04 13.71 14.35
N PRO A 141 -3.40 13.60 15.52
CA PRO A 141 -1.98 13.34 15.60
C PRO A 141 -1.67 11.90 15.19
N VAL A 142 -0.47 11.70 14.65
CA VAL A 142 0.09 10.37 14.42
C VAL A 142 0.63 9.83 15.76
N LEU A 143 0.35 8.56 16.07
CA LEU A 143 0.90 7.90 17.25
C LEU A 143 2.41 7.63 17.07
N PRO A 144 3.19 7.58 18.17
CA PRO A 144 4.57 7.10 18.10
C PRO A 144 4.64 5.72 17.42
N PRO A 145 5.76 5.39 16.76
CA PRO A 145 5.94 4.07 16.19
C PRO A 145 5.95 2.99 17.28
N ASP A 146 5.50 1.79 16.95
CA ASP A 146 5.65 0.62 17.82
C ASP A 146 7.10 0.12 17.78
N GLU A 147 7.85 0.33 18.86
CA GLU A 147 9.27 0.02 18.95
C GLU A 147 9.55 -1.48 18.86
N THR A 148 8.67 -2.32 19.39
CA THR A 148 8.82 -3.78 19.30
C THR A 148 8.75 -4.25 17.87
N HIS A 149 7.75 -3.81 17.14
CA HIS A 149 7.61 -4.13 15.71
C HIS A 149 8.80 -3.61 14.89
N LEU A 150 9.24 -2.36 15.12
CA LEU A 150 10.38 -1.79 14.41
C LEU A 150 11.67 -2.57 14.68
N SER A 151 11.90 -2.96 15.93
CA SER A 151 13.06 -3.76 16.33
C SER A 151 13.07 -5.12 15.62
N MET A 152 11.96 -5.85 15.63
CA MET A 152 11.82 -7.13 14.95
C MET A 152 12.06 -7.01 13.44
N ARG A 153 11.49 -6.00 12.80
CA ARG A 153 11.68 -5.73 11.36
C ARG A 153 13.13 -5.40 11.04
N SER A 154 13.74 -4.51 11.79
CA SER A 154 15.14 -4.10 11.60
C SER A 154 16.10 -5.26 11.79
N MET A 155 15.89 -6.08 12.82
CA MET A 155 16.71 -7.27 13.10
C MET A 155 16.60 -8.28 11.96
N SER A 156 15.40 -8.61 11.51
CA SER A 156 15.17 -9.53 10.40
C SER A 156 15.84 -9.04 9.12
N MET A 157 15.68 -7.76 8.77
CA MET A 157 16.23 -7.19 7.53
C MET A 157 17.76 -7.13 7.55
N ARG A 158 18.36 -6.63 8.65
CA ARG A 158 19.84 -6.55 8.79
C ARG A 158 20.47 -7.92 8.82
N GLY A 159 19.91 -8.87 9.57
CA GLY A 159 20.41 -10.23 9.63
C GLY A 159 20.36 -10.92 8.28
N LYS A 160 19.26 -10.82 7.54
CA LYS A 160 19.16 -11.33 6.17
C LYS A 160 20.20 -10.70 5.24
N GLN A 161 20.39 -9.39 5.31
CA GLN A 161 21.40 -8.68 4.51
C GLN A 161 22.81 -9.20 4.80
N GLN A 162 23.17 -9.35 6.07
CA GLN A 162 24.50 -9.87 6.47
C GLN A 162 24.75 -11.28 5.93
N LEU A 163 23.76 -12.17 6.02
CA LEU A 163 23.89 -13.53 5.47
C LEU A 163 24.07 -13.54 3.95
N LEU A 164 23.31 -12.69 3.24
CA LEU A 164 23.45 -12.60 1.78
C LEU A 164 24.82 -12.04 1.37
N GLN A 165 25.35 -11.07 2.12
CA GLN A 165 26.69 -10.50 1.88
C GLN A 165 27.84 -11.48 2.17
N ALA A 166 27.63 -12.44 3.08
CA ALA A 166 28.61 -13.48 3.37
C ALA A 166 28.79 -14.51 2.24
N GLY A 167 27.94 -14.49 1.21
CA GLY A 167 28.05 -15.31 -0.01
C GLY A 167 27.55 -16.75 0.12
N THR A 168 27.51 -17.32 1.30
CA THR A 168 26.97 -18.66 1.60
C THR A 168 25.98 -18.57 2.75
N PRO A 169 24.71 -18.27 2.47
CA PRO A 169 23.73 -18.12 3.54
C PRO A 169 23.48 -19.47 4.22
N ASP A 170 23.65 -19.50 5.54
CA ASP A 170 23.21 -20.63 6.35
C ASP A 170 21.69 -20.73 6.33
N PRO A 171 21.10 -21.86 5.89
CA PRO A 171 19.65 -22.03 5.81
C PRO A 171 18.94 -21.88 7.16
N GLN A 172 19.54 -22.31 8.26
CA GLN A 172 18.93 -22.18 9.60
C GLN A 172 18.91 -20.73 10.07
N ALA A 173 19.99 -19.99 9.88
CA ALA A 173 20.04 -18.57 10.18
C ALA A 173 19.07 -17.78 9.30
N MET A 174 18.96 -18.12 8.01
CA MET A 174 18.00 -17.51 7.09
C MET A 174 16.56 -17.75 7.55
N GLN A 175 16.24 -18.99 7.97
CA GLN A 175 14.91 -19.34 8.48
C GLN A 175 14.57 -18.51 9.72
N LYS A 176 15.49 -18.39 10.67
CA LYS A 176 15.30 -17.58 11.88
C LYS A 176 14.91 -16.13 11.57
N PHE A 177 15.57 -15.50 10.59
CA PHE A 177 15.22 -14.13 10.20
C PHE A 177 13.88 -14.04 9.47
N ASN A 178 13.53 -15.07 8.68
CA ASN A 178 12.22 -15.15 8.06
C ASN A 178 11.11 -15.31 9.13
N ASP A 179 11.32 -16.14 10.14
CA ASP A 179 10.36 -16.32 11.25
C ASP A 179 10.16 -15.00 12.01
N THR A 180 11.25 -14.30 12.35
CA THR A 180 11.17 -12.98 12.98
C THR A 180 10.41 -11.96 12.11
N PHE A 181 10.58 -12.01 10.78
CA PHE A 181 9.83 -11.19 9.84
C PHE A 181 8.32 -11.50 9.90
N TRP A 182 7.97 -12.79 9.89
CA TRP A 182 6.57 -13.23 9.96
C TRP A 182 5.93 -12.89 11.30
N ASP A 183 6.65 -13.03 12.40
CA ASP A 183 6.17 -12.64 13.73
C ASP A 183 5.85 -11.14 13.77
N ALA A 184 6.72 -10.29 13.19
CA ALA A 184 6.44 -8.85 13.06
C ALA A 184 5.20 -8.56 12.20
N GLU A 185 4.99 -9.28 11.10
CA GLU A 185 3.78 -9.12 10.26
C GLU A 185 2.52 -9.58 11.00
N MET A 186 2.61 -10.70 11.74
CA MET A 186 1.49 -11.21 12.55
C MET A 186 1.16 -10.27 13.71
N MET A 187 2.17 -9.64 14.31
CA MET A 187 1.96 -8.61 15.32
C MET A 187 1.14 -7.44 14.76
N LEU A 188 1.51 -6.90 13.58
CA LEU A 188 0.76 -5.83 12.92
C LEU A 188 -0.69 -6.19 12.56
N ARG A 189 -0.98 -7.46 12.31
CA ARG A 189 -2.37 -7.88 12.09
C ARG A 189 -3.25 -7.71 13.32
N ARG A 190 -2.66 -7.82 14.50
CA ARG A 190 -3.38 -7.76 15.79
C ARG A 190 -3.46 -6.34 16.36
N ILE A 191 -2.37 -5.58 16.27
CA ILE A 191 -2.20 -4.32 17.01
C ILE A 191 -2.03 -3.08 16.13
N PHE A 192 -2.30 -3.15 14.83
CA PHE A 192 -2.11 -1.96 13.99
C PHE A 192 -2.99 -0.79 14.47
N ASP A 193 -2.42 0.40 14.41
CA ASP A 193 -3.07 1.67 14.66
C ASP A 193 -2.45 2.77 13.79
N SER A 194 -2.78 4.03 14.01
CA SER A 194 -2.21 5.20 13.32
C SER A 194 -0.74 5.48 13.67
N TYR A 195 0.06 4.42 13.80
CA TYR A 195 1.48 4.51 14.14
C TYR A 195 2.30 5.19 13.04
N GLY A 196 3.11 6.16 13.45
CA GLY A 196 4.05 6.88 12.62
C GLY A 196 5.27 6.06 12.18
N SER A 197 6.19 6.74 11.53
CA SER A 197 7.49 6.19 11.12
C SER A 197 8.56 6.51 12.16
N ASP A 198 9.67 5.78 12.10
CA ASP A 198 10.90 6.10 12.81
C ASP A 198 11.79 7.05 11.99
N ARG A 199 12.71 7.73 12.68
CA ARG A 199 13.60 8.72 12.07
C ARG A 199 14.54 8.12 11.01
N ASP A 200 15.03 6.89 11.24
CA ASP A 200 15.96 6.23 10.32
C ASP A 200 15.26 5.88 9.01
N SER A 201 14.05 5.31 9.09
CA SER A 201 13.23 5.03 7.90
C SER A 201 12.89 6.29 7.12
N GLU A 202 12.53 7.38 7.80
CA GLU A 202 12.26 8.67 7.16
C GLU A 202 13.50 9.24 6.48
N TYR A 203 14.65 9.17 7.14
CA TYR A 203 15.91 9.62 6.57
C TYR A 203 16.26 8.84 5.30
N ILE A 204 16.18 7.50 5.36
CA ILE A 204 16.44 6.63 4.20
C ILE A 204 15.49 6.99 3.05
N ILE A 205 14.19 7.09 3.30
CA ILE A 205 13.20 7.42 2.26
C ILE A 205 13.49 8.77 1.61
N ARG A 206 13.84 9.80 2.39
CA ARG A 206 14.12 11.14 1.87
C ARG A 206 15.39 11.25 1.02
N HIS A 207 16.37 10.38 1.27
CA HIS A 207 17.68 10.43 0.60
C HIS A 207 17.90 9.29 -0.41
N TYR A 208 16.90 8.42 -0.60
CA TYR A 208 17.01 7.31 -1.54
C TYR A 208 16.91 7.79 -2.98
N ASP A 209 17.79 7.26 -3.84
CA ASP A 209 17.74 7.54 -5.28
C ASP A 209 16.66 6.71 -5.97
N PHE A 210 15.45 7.25 -6.01
CA PHE A 210 14.31 6.60 -6.67
C PHE A 210 14.43 6.60 -8.19
N GLU A 211 15.17 7.52 -8.79
CA GLU A 211 15.40 7.49 -10.24
C GLU A 211 16.28 6.29 -10.62
N GLN A 212 17.36 6.05 -9.89
CA GLN A 212 18.19 4.86 -10.08
C GLN A 212 17.38 3.58 -9.85
N LEU A 213 16.49 3.55 -8.84
CA LEU A 213 15.61 2.41 -8.59
C LEU A 213 14.71 2.13 -9.81
N LYS A 214 14.07 3.15 -10.36
CA LYS A 214 13.20 3.02 -11.54
C LYS A 214 13.98 2.53 -12.75
N GLN A 215 15.15 3.10 -13.00
CA GLN A 215 16.02 2.67 -14.11
C GLN A 215 16.42 1.20 -13.97
N ARG A 216 16.84 0.76 -12.78
CA ARG A 216 17.21 -0.63 -12.52
C ARG A 216 16.04 -1.59 -12.73
N ARG A 217 14.84 -1.23 -12.26
CA ARG A 217 13.63 -2.05 -12.46
C ARG A 217 13.27 -2.18 -13.93
N ARG A 218 13.37 -1.10 -14.70
CA ARG A 218 13.15 -1.12 -16.16
C ARG A 218 14.17 -1.98 -16.87
N ALA A 219 15.45 -1.87 -16.52
CA ALA A 219 16.50 -2.69 -17.08
C ALA A 219 16.30 -4.19 -16.77
N ASN A 220 15.93 -4.52 -15.53
CA ASN A 220 15.60 -5.90 -15.15
C ASN A 220 14.38 -6.44 -15.93
N TYR A 221 13.36 -5.63 -16.11
CA TYR A 221 12.18 -6.01 -16.89
C TYR A 221 12.55 -6.27 -18.36
N GLN A 222 13.31 -5.35 -18.97
CA GLN A 222 13.79 -5.52 -20.34
C GLN A 222 14.64 -6.78 -20.50
N TYR A 223 15.55 -7.03 -19.56
CA TYR A 223 16.35 -8.25 -19.55
C TYR A 223 15.49 -9.52 -19.50
N LEU A 224 14.44 -9.52 -18.66
CA LEU A 224 13.51 -10.65 -18.59
C LEU A 224 12.77 -10.86 -19.92
N LEU A 225 12.30 -9.81 -20.57
CA LEU A 225 11.64 -9.90 -21.87
C LEU A 225 12.54 -10.52 -22.94
N GLU A 226 13.82 -10.15 -22.96
CA GLU A 226 14.79 -10.60 -23.96
C GLU A 226 15.28 -12.04 -23.71
N HIS A 227 15.24 -12.51 -22.46
CA HIS A 227 15.85 -13.79 -22.07
C HIS A 227 14.86 -14.81 -21.52
N MET A 228 13.59 -14.46 -21.42
CA MET A 228 12.56 -15.38 -20.93
C MET A 228 12.28 -16.43 -22.03
N PRO A 229 12.38 -17.73 -21.70
CA PRO A 229 12.06 -18.77 -22.67
C PRO A 229 10.56 -18.72 -23.02
N GLU A 230 10.22 -19.00 -24.27
CA GLU A 230 8.84 -19.18 -24.68
C GLU A 230 8.19 -20.30 -23.86
N HIS A 231 7.02 -20.00 -23.29
CA HIS A 231 6.25 -20.97 -22.53
C HIS A 231 4.77 -20.86 -22.86
N PRO A 232 4.09 -21.98 -23.19
CA PRO A 232 2.71 -21.94 -23.71
C PRO A 232 1.67 -21.39 -22.73
N GLN A 233 2.00 -21.31 -21.44
CA GLN A 233 1.12 -20.78 -20.39
C GLN A 233 1.50 -19.37 -19.92
N ILE A 234 2.55 -18.76 -20.49
CA ILE A 234 3.04 -17.45 -20.11
C ILE A 234 2.98 -16.55 -21.33
N THR A 235 2.14 -15.53 -21.29
CA THR A 235 2.10 -14.45 -22.27
C THR A 235 2.62 -13.17 -21.62
N VAL A 236 3.51 -12.46 -22.32
CA VAL A 236 4.08 -11.18 -21.87
C VAL A 236 3.65 -10.08 -22.82
#